data_786a79d5840fb264d6d9e92c707f0bd4
#
_entry.id   786a79d5840fb264d6d9e92c707f0bd4
#
_cell.length_a   1.000
_cell.length_b   1.000
_cell.length_c   1.000
_cell.angle_alpha   90.00
_cell.angle_beta   90.00
_cell.angle_gamma   90.00
#
_symmetry.space_group_name_H-M   'P 1'
#
loop_
_entity.id
_entity.type
_entity.pdbx_description
1 polymer ?
#
loop_
_entity_poly.entity_id
_entity_poly.type
_entity_poly.pdbx_seq_one_letter_code
_entity_poly.pdbx_strand_id
1 'polypeptide(L)'
;MCIRDRFLGMVDWGHLDYMIVDLPPGTGDIALSLVQNVPLTGAVVVSTPSDVSLQDARKAIEMFKQMKVDLVGVVENMSYFVCPHCSHEIDIFSRGGAENMAKQFGVSFLGNIALDPEVRKSCLLYTSRCV
;
A
#
# COMPACT_ATOMS: atom_id res chain seq x y z
N MET A 1 2.38 22.05 14.63
CA MET A 1 1.84 21.99 13.26
C MET A 1 2.90 21.36 12.38
N CYS A 2 2.68 20.14 11.93
CA CYS A 2 3.68 19.36 11.19
C CYS A 2 3.73 19.84 9.72
N ILE A 3 4.90 19.68 9.06
CA ILE A 3 5.07 20.02 7.62
C ILE A 3 4.01 19.34 6.76
N ARG A 4 3.58 18.13 7.13
CA ARG A 4 2.53 17.34 6.47
C ARG A 4 1.14 17.96 6.52
N ASP A 5 0.77 18.55 7.67
CA ASP A 5 -0.53 19.22 7.81
C ASP A 5 -0.62 20.42 6.85
N ARG A 6 0.52 21.05 6.57
CA ARG A 6 0.64 22.12 5.57
C ARG A 6 0.50 21.60 4.15
N PHE A 7 1.10 20.46 3.80
CA PHE A 7 1.00 19.88 2.46
C PHE A 7 -0.43 19.47 2.11
N LEU A 8 -1.18 18.92 3.04
CA LEU A 8 -2.54 18.44 2.79
C LEU A 8 -3.60 19.53 2.91
N GLY A 9 -3.39 20.52 3.80
CA GLY A 9 -4.41 21.54 4.09
C GLY A 9 -4.14 22.93 3.54
N MET A 10 -2.89 23.25 3.14
CA MET A 10 -2.48 24.60 2.74
C MET A 10 -1.93 24.70 1.31
N VAL A 11 -1.72 23.58 0.63
CA VAL A 11 -1.30 23.58 -0.78
C VAL A 11 -2.55 23.59 -1.65
N ASP A 12 -2.58 24.50 -2.61
CA ASP A 12 -3.59 24.50 -3.66
C ASP A 12 -3.22 23.42 -4.70
N TRP A 13 -3.88 22.26 -4.58
CA TRP A 13 -3.70 21.14 -5.50
C TRP A 13 -4.49 21.29 -6.80
N GLY A 14 -5.25 22.38 -6.96
CA GLY A 14 -6.14 22.57 -8.07
C GLY A 14 -7.31 21.57 -8.07
N HIS A 15 -7.87 21.30 -9.24
CA HIS A 15 -8.96 20.33 -9.37
C HIS A 15 -8.41 18.92 -9.47
N LEU A 16 -8.62 18.11 -8.43
CA LEU A 16 -8.21 16.69 -8.36
C LEU A 16 -9.43 15.79 -8.26
N ASP A 17 -9.47 14.73 -9.06
CA ASP A 17 -10.45 13.65 -8.91
C ASP A 17 -10.07 12.73 -7.73
N TYR A 18 -8.78 12.44 -7.56
CA TYR A 18 -8.24 11.61 -6.49
C TYR A 18 -6.90 12.14 -6.00
N MET A 19 -6.68 12.01 -4.71
CA MET A 19 -5.37 12.18 -4.09
C MET A 19 -4.97 10.87 -3.41
N ILE A 20 -3.84 10.30 -3.84
CA ILE A 20 -3.29 9.09 -3.24
C ILE A 20 -2.13 9.49 -2.34
N VAL A 21 -2.19 9.09 -1.08
CA VAL A 21 -1.15 9.36 -0.09
C VAL A 21 -0.42 8.07 0.25
N ASP A 22 0.85 8.00 -0.11
CA ASP A 22 1.74 6.89 0.26
C ASP A 22 2.24 7.10 1.69
N LEU A 23 1.88 6.19 2.59
CA LEU A 23 2.25 6.24 4.00
C LEU A 23 3.55 5.48 4.23
N PRO A 24 4.41 5.97 5.15
CA PRO A 24 5.56 5.20 5.58
C PRO A 24 5.12 3.89 6.24
N PRO A 25 5.96 2.85 6.22
CA PRO A 25 5.63 1.56 6.81
C PRO A 25 5.38 1.67 8.31
N GLY A 26 4.47 0.83 8.79
CA GLY A 26 4.11 0.75 10.20
C GLY A 26 2.89 1.59 10.60
N THR A 27 2.46 1.40 11.84
CA THR A 27 1.30 2.06 12.46
C THR A 27 1.70 3.25 13.34
N GLY A 28 2.79 3.94 12.98
CA GLY A 28 3.35 5.02 13.79
C GLY A 28 2.52 6.30 13.79
N ASP A 29 2.96 7.27 14.59
CA ASP A 29 2.30 8.57 14.80
C ASP A 29 1.96 9.32 13.51
N ILE A 30 2.69 9.02 12.43
CA ILE A 30 2.47 9.63 11.11
C ILE A 30 1.15 9.21 10.50
N ALA A 31 0.87 7.90 10.48
CA ALA A 31 -0.36 7.35 9.95
C ALA A 31 -1.56 7.79 10.83
N LEU A 32 -1.40 7.73 12.15
CA LEU A 32 -2.42 8.17 13.10
C LEU A 32 -2.75 9.66 12.94
N SER A 33 -1.73 10.51 12.86
CA SER A 33 -1.91 11.95 12.69
C SER A 33 -2.62 12.28 11.37
N LEU A 34 -2.28 11.59 10.28
CA LEU A 34 -2.94 11.80 9.00
C LEU A 34 -4.42 11.43 9.07
N VAL A 35 -4.73 10.25 9.59
CA VAL A 35 -6.12 9.75 9.72
C VAL A 35 -6.97 10.68 10.58
N GLN A 36 -6.39 11.29 11.61
CA GLN A 36 -7.10 12.21 12.51
C GLN A 36 -7.38 13.58 11.91
N ASN A 37 -6.50 14.04 11.00
CA ASN A 37 -6.56 15.41 10.48
C ASN A 37 -7.13 15.51 9.06
N VAL A 38 -7.22 14.39 8.33
CA VAL A 38 -7.69 14.38 6.93
C VAL A 38 -8.88 13.42 6.78
N PRO A 39 -9.99 13.85 6.20
CA PRO A 39 -11.11 12.96 5.90
C PRO A 39 -10.71 12.00 4.77
N LEU A 40 -10.32 10.78 5.13
CA LEU A 40 -9.96 9.74 4.16
C LEU A 40 -11.22 9.07 3.61
N THR A 41 -11.31 8.93 2.29
CA THR A 41 -12.36 8.15 1.63
C THR A 41 -12.19 6.66 1.89
N GLY A 42 -10.95 6.20 2.00
CA GLY A 42 -10.65 4.81 2.32
C GLY A 42 -9.14 4.54 2.31
N ALA A 43 -8.78 3.34 2.72
CA ALA A 43 -7.39 2.88 2.75
C ALA A 43 -7.21 1.58 1.97
N VAL A 44 -6.10 1.45 1.28
CA VAL A 44 -5.63 0.20 0.65
C VAL A 44 -4.41 -0.26 1.40
N VAL A 45 -4.40 -1.52 1.84
CA VAL A 45 -3.26 -2.13 2.51
C VAL A 45 -2.47 -2.95 1.49
N VAL A 46 -1.19 -2.63 1.35
CA VAL A 46 -0.28 -3.36 0.45
C VAL A 46 0.70 -4.16 1.29
N SER A 47 0.83 -5.45 1.01
CA SER A 47 1.75 -6.35 1.70
C SER A 47 2.43 -7.29 0.72
N THR A 48 3.61 -7.76 1.06
CA THR A 48 4.22 -8.93 0.40
C THR A 48 3.71 -10.21 1.05
N PRO A 49 3.84 -11.39 0.40
CA PRO A 49 3.38 -12.65 0.98
C PRO A 49 4.15 -13.12 2.23
N SER A 50 5.27 -12.46 2.58
CA SER A 50 6.10 -12.88 3.72
C SER A 50 5.39 -12.69 5.06
N ASP A 51 5.58 -13.61 6.00
CA ASP A 51 4.94 -13.58 7.32
C ASP A 51 5.20 -12.28 8.09
N VAL A 52 6.40 -11.74 7.97
CA VAL A 52 6.77 -10.46 8.63
C VAL A 52 5.95 -9.30 8.08
N SER A 53 5.84 -9.18 6.76
CA SER A 53 5.03 -8.13 6.12
C SER A 53 3.55 -8.30 6.44
N LEU A 54 3.05 -9.54 6.49
CA LEU A 54 1.67 -9.83 6.86
C LEU A 54 1.35 -9.43 8.30
N GLN A 55 2.29 -9.57 9.22
CA GLN A 55 2.09 -9.10 10.61
C GLN A 55 1.92 -7.58 10.68
N ASP A 56 2.72 -6.83 9.93
CA ASP A 56 2.60 -5.37 9.91
C ASP A 56 1.33 -4.92 9.17
N ALA A 57 0.95 -5.61 8.10
CA ALA A 57 -0.31 -5.36 7.41
C ALA A 57 -1.53 -5.63 8.31
N ARG A 58 -1.51 -6.66 9.15
CA ARG A 58 -2.56 -6.93 10.17
C ARG A 58 -2.72 -5.76 11.14
N LYS A 59 -1.60 -5.25 11.66
CA LYS A 59 -1.63 -4.07 12.56
C LYS A 59 -2.21 -2.85 11.86
N ALA A 60 -1.87 -2.63 10.58
CA ALA A 60 -2.42 -1.52 9.81
C ALA A 60 -3.94 -1.68 9.61
N ILE A 61 -4.44 -2.87 9.28
CA ILE A 61 -5.88 -3.15 9.16
C ILE A 61 -6.59 -2.86 10.48
N GLU A 62 -6.05 -3.34 11.60
CA GLU A 62 -6.63 -3.11 12.93
C GLU A 62 -6.67 -1.62 13.28
N MET A 63 -5.58 -0.89 13.01
CA MET A 63 -5.51 0.55 13.20
C MET A 63 -6.59 1.28 12.41
N PHE A 64 -6.73 1.03 11.11
CA PHE A 64 -7.74 1.68 10.29
C PHE A 64 -9.16 1.35 10.76
N LYS A 65 -9.42 0.11 11.17
CA LYS A 65 -10.71 -0.28 11.76
C LYS A 65 -11.02 0.48 13.06
N GLN A 66 -10.03 0.63 13.95
CA GLN A 66 -10.18 1.39 15.20
C GLN A 66 -10.47 2.87 14.92
N MET A 67 -9.85 3.42 13.89
CA MET A 67 -10.03 4.80 13.47
C MET A 67 -11.29 5.02 12.60
N LYS A 68 -12.06 3.96 12.34
CA LYS A 68 -13.28 3.98 11.51
C LYS A 68 -13.02 4.48 10.09
N VAL A 69 -11.86 4.16 9.54
CA VAL A 69 -11.52 4.38 8.12
C VAL A 69 -11.95 3.16 7.33
N ASP A 70 -12.67 3.38 6.25
CA ASP A 70 -13.09 2.31 5.36
C ASP A 70 -11.90 1.65 4.67
N LEU A 71 -11.85 0.31 4.73
CA LEU A 71 -10.84 -0.46 4.04
C LEU A 71 -11.36 -0.87 2.66
N VAL A 72 -10.81 -0.24 1.63
CA VAL A 72 -11.12 -0.57 0.22
C VAL A 72 -10.68 -1.98 -0.09
N GLY A 73 -9.49 -2.37 0.39
CA GLY A 73 -9.03 -3.74 0.25
C GLY A 73 -7.54 -3.94 0.53
N VAL A 74 -7.10 -5.17 0.27
CA VAL A 74 -5.71 -5.61 0.42
C VAL A 74 -5.15 -6.00 -0.94
N VAL A 75 -3.91 -5.61 -1.22
CA VAL A 75 -3.14 -5.99 -2.41
C VAL A 75 -1.92 -6.80 -1.97
N GLU A 76 -1.67 -7.92 -2.64
CA GLU A 76 -0.45 -8.70 -2.46
C GLU A 76 0.58 -8.28 -3.51
N ASN A 77 1.62 -7.57 -3.08
CA ASN A 77 2.73 -7.15 -3.95
C ASN A 77 3.87 -8.18 -3.93
N MET A 78 4.60 -8.28 -5.01
CA MET A 78 5.68 -9.27 -5.20
C MET A 78 5.19 -10.71 -4.98
N SER A 79 3.94 -10.98 -5.39
CA SER A 79 3.28 -12.26 -5.13
C SER A 79 3.93 -13.42 -5.87
N TYR A 80 4.39 -13.18 -7.08
CA TYR A 80 5.05 -14.17 -7.95
C TYR A 80 6.00 -13.47 -8.92
N PHE A 81 6.88 -14.25 -9.52
CA PHE A 81 7.82 -13.79 -10.57
C PHE A 81 7.55 -14.55 -11.86
N VAL A 82 7.48 -13.85 -12.97
CA VAL A 82 7.38 -14.45 -14.29
C VAL A 82 8.77 -14.52 -14.93
N CYS A 83 9.23 -15.73 -15.24
CA CYS A 83 10.51 -15.92 -15.90
C CYS A 83 10.48 -15.30 -17.30
N PRO A 84 11.40 -14.38 -17.66
CA PRO A 84 11.39 -13.72 -18.97
C PRO A 84 11.76 -14.66 -20.12
N HIS A 85 12.35 -15.85 -19.84
CA HIS A 85 12.77 -16.80 -20.87
C HIS A 85 11.72 -17.86 -21.20
N CYS A 86 10.99 -18.35 -20.19
CA CYS A 86 10.03 -19.45 -20.36
C CYS A 86 8.62 -19.11 -19.92
N SER A 87 8.37 -17.89 -19.45
CA SER A 87 7.07 -17.42 -18.95
C SER A 87 6.48 -18.27 -17.81
N HIS A 88 7.32 -19.09 -17.15
CA HIS A 88 6.90 -19.87 -15.99
C HIS A 88 6.77 -18.95 -14.77
N GLU A 89 5.66 -19.09 -14.05
CA GLU A 89 5.44 -18.39 -12.77
C GLU A 89 6.19 -19.12 -11.65
N ILE A 90 6.93 -18.36 -10.85
CA ILE A 90 7.70 -18.85 -9.71
C ILE A 90 7.22 -18.13 -8.46
N ASP A 91 6.77 -18.88 -7.47
CA ASP A 91 6.40 -18.35 -6.17
C ASP A 91 7.64 -18.18 -5.30
N ILE A 92 8.11 -16.93 -5.19
CA ILE A 92 9.34 -16.62 -4.41
C ILE A 92 9.03 -16.58 -2.90
N PHE A 93 7.84 -16.10 -2.51
CA PHE A 93 7.48 -15.80 -1.12
C PHE A 93 6.21 -16.51 -0.62
N SER A 94 5.83 -17.66 -1.17
CA SER A 94 4.62 -18.40 -0.74
C SER A 94 3.32 -17.62 -0.98
N ARG A 95 2.90 -17.48 -2.22
CA ARG A 95 1.71 -16.78 -2.71
C ARG A 95 0.44 -17.03 -1.87
N GLY A 96 -0.39 -16.00 -1.71
CA GLY A 96 -1.74 -16.10 -1.12
C GLY A 96 -1.83 -15.75 0.36
N GLY A 97 -0.75 -15.32 0.99
CA GLY A 97 -0.76 -14.89 2.38
C GLY A 97 -1.67 -13.69 2.64
N ALA A 98 -1.62 -12.69 1.76
CA ALA A 98 -2.45 -11.49 1.88
C ALA A 98 -3.93 -11.77 1.55
N GLU A 99 -4.23 -12.70 0.64
CA GLU A 99 -5.60 -13.12 0.36
C GLU A 99 -6.23 -13.81 1.57
N ASN A 100 -5.49 -14.72 2.21
CA ASN A 100 -5.95 -15.39 3.43
C ASN A 100 -6.17 -14.39 4.58
N MET A 101 -5.27 -13.43 4.73
CA MET A 101 -5.41 -12.36 5.71
C MET A 101 -6.65 -11.50 5.43
N ALA A 102 -6.88 -11.09 4.19
CA ALA A 102 -8.07 -10.34 3.80
C ALA A 102 -9.36 -11.07 4.17
N LYS A 103 -9.44 -12.37 3.91
CA LYS A 103 -10.58 -13.23 4.31
C LYS A 103 -10.76 -13.26 5.84
N GLN A 104 -9.68 -13.39 6.61
CA GLN A 104 -9.74 -13.40 8.08
C GLN A 104 -10.29 -12.09 8.66
N PHE A 105 -9.94 -10.96 8.06
CA PHE A 105 -10.38 -9.65 8.52
C PHE A 105 -11.71 -9.19 7.88
N GLY A 106 -12.28 -9.97 6.97
CA GLY A 106 -13.50 -9.59 6.25
C GLY A 106 -13.31 -8.37 5.34
N VAL A 107 -12.12 -8.22 4.75
CA VAL A 107 -11.75 -7.11 3.85
C VAL A 107 -11.62 -7.66 2.44
N SER A 108 -11.93 -6.86 1.43
CA SER A 108 -11.80 -7.25 0.02
C SER A 108 -10.35 -7.52 -0.35
N PHE A 109 -10.10 -8.61 -1.07
CA PHE A 109 -8.82 -8.84 -1.72
C PHE A 109 -8.86 -8.27 -3.13
N LEU A 110 -7.99 -7.30 -3.44
CA LEU A 110 -8.01 -6.55 -4.70
C LEU A 110 -7.20 -7.23 -5.81
N GLY A 111 -6.21 -8.04 -5.44
CA GLY A 111 -5.41 -8.80 -6.39
C GLY A 111 -3.94 -8.92 -6.05
N ASN A 112 -3.21 -9.59 -6.97
CA ASN A 112 -1.78 -9.85 -6.89
C ASN A 112 -1.02 -8.97 -7.88
N ILE A 113 0.16 -8.50 -7.48
CA ILE A 113 1.11 -7.81 -8.35
C ILE A 113 2.36 -8.67 -8.46
N ALA A 114 2.78 -8.96 -9.68
CA ALA A 114 4.02 -9.69 -9.94
C ALA A 114 5.26 -8.88 -9.54
N LEU A 115 6.33 -9.57 -9.18
CA LEU A 115 7.65 -8.97 -9.08
C LEU A 115 8.19 -8.75 -10.50
N ASP A 116 8.20 -7.49 -10.94
CA ASP A 116 8.69 -7.11 -12.27
C ASP A 116 9.96 -6.26 -12.17
N PRO A 117 11.10 -6.72 -12.75
CA PRO A 117 12.33 -5.93 -12.80
C PRO A 117 12.20 -4.60 -13.55
N GLU A 118 11.26 -4.46 -14.47
CA GLU A 118 11.05 -3.22 -15.23
C GLU A 118 10.48 -2.10 -14.34
N VAL A 119 9.70 -2.44 -13.33
CA VAL A 119 9.22 -1.47 -12.32
C VAL A 119 10.38 -0.76 -11.65
N ARG A 120 11.45 -1.50 -11.31
CA ARG A 120 12.67 -0.92 -10.74
C ARG A 120 13.34 0.08 -11.70
N LYS A 121 13.40 -0.25 -12.99
CA LYS A 121 14.01 0.64 -13.99
C LYS A 121 13.19 1.92 -14.18
N SER A 122 11.86 1.83 -14.20
CA SER A 122 10.98 2.99 -14.34
C SER A 122 11.04 3.91 -13.13
N CYS A 123 11.15 3.38 -11.90
CA CYS A 123 11.35 4.18 -10.69
C CYS A 123 12.66 5.01 -10.74
N LEU A 124 13.75 4.42 -11.23
CA LEU A 124 15.03 5.12 -11.37
C LEU A 124 14.99 6.22 -12.44
N LEU A 125 14.20 6.03 -13.50
CA LEU A 125 14.02 7.03 -14.57
C LEU A 125 13.15 8.22 -14.10
N TYR A 126 12.23 7.99 -13.19
CA TYR A 126 11.36 9.06 -12.66
C TYR A 126 12.13 10.00 -11.72
N THR A 127 13.05 9.48 -10.91
CA THR A 127 13.92 10.30 -10.06
C THR A 127 14.91 11.16 -10.83
N SER A 128 15.24 10.80 -12.08
CA SER A 128 16.12 11.60 -12.94
C SER A 128 15.40 12.71 -13.73
N ARG A 129 14.08 12.77 -13.69
CA ARG A 129 13.27 13.81 -14.37
C ARG A 129 12.63 14.84 -13.44
N CYS A 130 12.82 14.71 -12.14
CA CYS A 130 12.39 15.70 -11.15
C CYS A 130 13.54 16.65 -10.77
N VAL A 131 14.23 17.22 -11.78
CA VAL A 131 15.14 18.36 -11.60
C VAL A 131 14.71 19.46 -12.54
#